data_8c78655717c26ed245566999e7606513
#
_entry.id   8c78655717c26ed245566999e7606513
#
_cell.length_a   1.000
_cell.length_b   1.000
_cell.length_c   1.000
_cell.angle_alpha   90.00
_cell.angle_beta   90.00
_cell.angle_gamma   90.00
#
_symmetry.space_group_name_H-M   'P 1'
#
loop_
_entity.id
_entity.type
_entity.pdbx_description
1 polymer ?
#
loop_
_entity_poly.entity_id
_entity_poly.type
_entity_poly.pdbx_seq_one_letter_code
_entity_poly.pdbx_strand_id
1 'polypeptide(L)'
;DDPFQAEELAPRGDRQAANMLGYLPSLYQGRWYMPGKEDVRRCIMDRESNFNYRANGGAYFGAYQMSAALARGATYMMQSEVSKEMGAEGVAMVKALRQTTPNNWNRYWQDRAFWTIWAKGDGAGHWRGGGINCG
;
A
#
# COMPACT_ATOMS: atom_id res chain seq x y z
N ASP A 1 11.69 3.89 -9.96
CA ASP A 1 10.38 3.71 -9.38
C ASP A 1 9.55 2.69 -10.11
N ASP A 2 10.19 1.55 -10.37
CA ASP A 2 9.51 0.37 -10.88
C ASP A 2 8.62 -0.18 -9.77
N PRO A 3 7.29 -0.28 -9.97
CA PRO A 3 6.40 -0.79 -8.94
C PRO A 3 6.64 -2.25 -8.59
N PHE A 4 7.48 -2.93 -9.34
CA PHE A 4 7.74 -4.35 -9.15
C PHE A 4 9.14 -4.65 -8.63
N GLN A 5 9.88 -3.64 -8.17
CA GLN A 5 11.21 -3.86 -7.62
C GLN A 5 11.13 -4.63 -6.30
N ALA A 6 11.81 -5.75 -6.27
CA ALA A 6 11.69 -6.68 -5.14
C ALA A 6 12.24 -6.11 -3.84
N GLU A 7 13.33 -5.36 -3.90
CA GLU A 7 13.96 -4.78 -2.71
C GLU A 7 13.07 -3.76 -2.02
N GLU A 8 12.17 -3.14 -2.75
CA GLU A 8 11.22 -2.19 -2.18
C GLU A 8 10.05 -2.87 -1.48
N LEU A 9 9.83 -4.16 -1.77
CA LEU A 9 8.76 -4.93 -1.15
C LEU A 9 9.21 -5.55 0.15
N ALA A 10 10.34 -6.24 0.12
CA ALA A 10 10.92 -6.91 1.28
C ALA A 10 12.30 -7.45 0.93
N PRO A 11 13.22 -7.49 1.88
CA PRO A 11 14.48 -8.21 1.68
C PRO A 11 14.21 -9.70 1.40
N ARG A 12 15.03 -10.28 0.53
CA ARG A 12 14.82 -11.66 0.10
C ARG A 12 14.92 -12.65 1.24
N GLY A 13 13.95 -13.52 1.33
CA GLY A 13 13.98 -14.66 2.21
C GLY A 13 14.06 -14.34 3.69
N ASP A 14 14.18 -13.07 4.05
CA ASP A 14 14.29 -12.67 5.44
C ASP A 14 12.96 -12.09 5.91
N ARG A 15 12.19 -12.93 6.58
CA ARG A 15 10.88 -12.55 7.08
C ARG A 15 10.96 -11.44 8.13
N GLN A 16 11.97 -11.50 8.99
CA GLN A 16 12.13 -10.51 10.04
C GLN A 16 12.47 -9.14 9.46
N ALA A 17 13.36 -9.10 8.48
CA ALA A 17 13.69 -7.87 7.79
C ALA A 17 12.49 -7.32 7.02
N ALA A 18 11.69 -8.21 6.43
CA ALA A 18 10.45 -7.80 5.77
C ALA A 18 9.49 -7.15 6.76
N ASN A 19 9.36 -7.73 7.95
CA ASN A 19 8.52 -7.14 9.00
C ASN A 19 9.05 -5.78 9.43
N MET A 20 10.36 -5.60 9.44
CA MET A 20 10.95 -4.32 9.80
C MET A 20 10.58 -3.21 8.83
N LEU A 21 10.35 -3.51 7.56
CA LEU A 21 9.93 -2.49 6.60
C LEU A 21 8.62 -1.84 7.02
N GLY A 22 7.74 -2.58 7.63
CA GLY A 22 6.46 -2.04 8.12
C GLY A 22 6.61 -1.08 9.29
N TYR A 23 7.70 -1.15 10.03
CA TYR A 23 7.98 -0.21 11.12
C TYR A 23 8.60 1.08 10.63
N LEU A 24 9.16 1.10 9.43
CA LEU A 24 9.72 2.32 8.87
C LEU A 24 8.58 3.27 8.51
N PRO A 25 8.84 4.58 8.47
CA PRO A 25 7.83 5.51 7.99
C PRO A 25 7.36 5.15 6.58
N SER A 26 6.14 5.53 6.25
CA SER A 26 5.62 5.36 4.90
C SER A 26 6.60 5.93 3.87
N LEU A 27 6.85 5.19 2.79
CA LEU A 27 7.66 5.72 1.70
C LEU A 27 6.95 6.85 0.96
N TYR A 28 5.62 6.75 0.84
CA TYR A 28 4.85 7.85 0.29
C TYR A 28 4.54 8.84 1.40
N GLN A 29 4.97 10.09 1.22
CA GLN A 29 4.69 11.17 2.16
C GLN A 29 4.16 12.41 1.44
N GLY A 30 3.35 12.19 0.41
CA GLY A 30 2.78 13.26 -0.38
C GLY A 30 1.50 13.83 0.23
N ARG A 31 0.64 14.33 -0.64
CA ARG A 31 -0.54 15.10 -0.26
C ARG A 31 -1.45 14.42 0.77
N TRP A 32 -1.63 13.12 0.64
CA TRP A 32 -2.60 12.39 1.48
C TRP A 32 -1.96 11.73 2.71
N TYR A 33 -0.65 11.84 2.84
CA TYR A 33 0.06 11.28 3.97
C TYR A 33 -0.32 12.01 5.26
N MET A 34 -0.56 11.24 6.31
CA MET A 34 -0.96 11.77 7.62
C MET A 34 0.03 11.28 8.68
N PRO A 35 1.08 12.06 9.00
CA PRO A 35 2.10 11.60 9.96
C PRO A 35 1.51 11.25 11.33
N GLY A 36 0.45 11.93 11.75
CA GLY A 36 -0.22 11.62 13.02
C GLY A 36 -0.96 10.30 13.03
N LYS A 37 -1.07 9.62 11.88
CA LYS A 37 -1.76 8.33 11.75
C LYS A 37 -0.81 7.18 11.46
N GLU A 38 0.51 7.38 11.61
CA GLU A 38 1.47 6.30 11.40
C GLU A 38 1.24 5.12 12.33
N ASP A 39 0.85 5.38 13.57
CA ASP A 39 0.53 4.30 14.50
C ASP A 39 -0.66 3.47 14.01
N VAL A 40 -1.66 4.13 13.46
CA VAL A 40 -2.83 3.44 12.88
C VAL A 40 -2.40 2.60 11.68
N ARG A 41 -1.57 3.15 10.81
CA ARG A 41 -1.06 2.43 9.64
C ARG A 41 -0.31 1.16 10.07
N ARG A 42 0.58 1.28 11.04
CA ARG A 42 1.34 0.12 11.55
C ARG A 42 0.43 -0.91 12.19
N CYS A 43 -0.56 -0.46 12.95
CA CYS A 43 -1.55 -1.36 13.55
C CYS A 43 -2.29 -2.17 12.48
N ILE A 44 -2.72 -1.50 11.41
CA ILE A 44 -3.40 -2.16 10.30
C ILE A 44 -2.48 -3.19 9.62
N MET A 45 -1.24 -2.80 9.34
CA MET A 45 -0.28 -3.70 8.71
C MET A 45 -0.01 -4.94 9.56
N ASP A 46 0.14 -4.74 10.87
CA ASP A 46 0.36 -5.85 11.79
C ASP A 46 -0.82 -6.82 11.75
N ARG A 47 -2.01 -6.28 11.89
CA ARG A 47 -3.24 -7.08 11.87
C ARG A 47 -3.46 -7.81 10.56
N GLU A 48 -3.27 -7.12 9.44
CA GLU A 48 -3.64 -7.66 8.13
C GLU A 48 -2.61 -8.63 7.56
N SER A 49 -1.34 -8.38 7.78
CA SER A 49 -0.30 -9.13 7.07
C SER A 49 0.94 -9.41 7.91
N ASN A 50 0.97 -8.98 9.18
CA ASN A 50 2.18 -9.05 9.99
C ASN A 50 3.34 -8.34 9.28
N PHE A 51 3.06 -7.14 8.75
CA PHE A 51 4.01 -6.26 8.05
C PHE A 51 4.58 -6.84 6.75
N ASN A 52 3.89 -7.79 6.14
CA ASN A 52 4.40 -8.46 4.95
C ASN A 52 3.83 -7.82 3.68
N TYR A 53 4.65 -7.01 3.00
CA TYR A 53 4.25 -6.39 1.74
C TYR A 53 3.96 -7.40 0.63
N ARG A 54 4.45 -8.62 0.73
CA ARG A 54 4.24 -9.68 -0.27
C ARG A 54 3.11 -10.64 0.10
N ALA A 55 2.38 -10.34 1.15
CA ALA A 55 1.32 -11.24 1.60
C ALA A 55 0.30 -11.47 0.49
N ASN A 56 -0.06 -12.73 0.29
CA ASN A 56 -1.06 -13.14 -0.68
C ASN A 56 -2.03 -14.09 0.02
N GLY A 57 -3.18 -13.54 0.40
CA GLY A 57 -4.22 -14.31 1.09
C GLY A 57 -5.27 -14.91 0.17
N GLY A 58 -5.03 -14.90 -1.15
CA GLY A 58 -5.97 -15.43 -2.12
C GLY A 58 -7.01 -14.39 -2.56
N ALA A 59 -7.68 -13.75 -1.63
CA ALA A 59 -8.68 -12.71 -1.92
C ALA A 59 -8.16 -11.30 -1.61
N TYR A 60 -7.13 -11.21 -0.77
CA TYR A 60 -6.57 -9.94 -0.31
C TYR A 60 -5.05 -9.99 -0.44
N PHE A 61 -4.45 -8.84 -0.73
CA PHE A 61 -3.07 -8.80 -1.18
C PHE A 61 -2.28 -7.65 -0.56
N GLY A 62 -1.00 -7.92 -0.28
CA GLY A 62 -0.04 -6.91 0.16
C GLY A 62 -0.10 -6.63 1.65
N ALA A 63 0.68 -5.64 2.06
CA ALA A 63 0.82 -5.29 3.48
C ALA A 63 -0.51 -4.89 4.13
N TYR A 64 -1.40 -4.28 3.36
CA TYR A 64 -2.68 -3.77 3.85
C TYR A 64 -3.86 -4.69 3.50
N GLN A 65 -3.60 -5.81 2.86
CA GLN A 65 -4.61 -6.79 2.47
C GLN A 65 -5.78 -6.15 1.70
N MET A 66 -5.45 -5.53 0.59
CA MET A 66 -6.45 -4.94 -0.30
C MET A 66 -6.98 -6.00 -1.27
N SER A 67 -8.29 -5.97 -1.50
CA SER A 67 -8.86 -6.78 -2.57
C SER A 67 -8.39 -6.25 -3.92
N ALA A 68 -8.46 -7.10 -4.95
CA ALA A 68 -8.10 -6.66 -6.31
C ALA A 68 -8.95 -5.47 -6.76
N ALA A 69 -10.25 -5.48 -6.43
CA ALA A 69 -11.14 -4.39 -6.80
C ALA A 69 -10.78 -3.08 -6.11
N LEU A 70 -10.49 -3.13 -4.80
CA LEU A 70 -10.10 -1.95 -4.04
C LEU A 70 -8.79 -1.38 -4.58
N ALA A 71 -7.81 -2.24 -4.83
CA ALA A 71 -6.51 -1.83 -5.37
C ALA A 71 -6.65 -1.17 -6.73
N ARG A 72 -7.48 -1.74 -7.59
CA ARG A 72 -7.74 -1.16 -8.92
C ARG A 72 -8.36 0.23 -8.76
N GLY A 73 -9.34 0.36 -7.88
CA GLY A 73 -9.96 1.66 -7.60
C GLY A 73 -8.95 2.67 -7.12
N ALA A 74 -8.03 2.27 -6.25
CA ALA A 74 -6.98 3.14 -5.76
C ALA A 74 -6.09 3.66 -6.90
N THR A 75 -5.77 2.82 -7.89
CA THR A 75 -4.95 3.27 -9.02
C THR A 75 -5.65 4.37 -9.80
N TYR A 76 -6.96 4.27 -9.99
CA TYR A 76 -7.71 5.34 -10.65
C TYR A 76 -7.75 6.60 -9.81
N MET A 77 -7.88 6.46 -8.50
CA MET A 77 -7.86 7.61 -7.60
C MET A 77 -6.52 8.34 -7.63
N MET A 78 -5.41 7.61 -7.77
CA MET A 78 -4.07 8.18 -7.80
C MET A 78 -3.69 8.81 -9.15
N GLN A 79 -4.31 8.38 -10.24
CA GLN A 79 -3.78 8.63 -11.58
C GLN A 79 -3.60 10.11 -11.90
N SER A 80 -4.58 10.93 -11.56
CA SER A 80 -4.54 12.36 -11.88
C SER A 80 -3.35 13.04 -11.20
N GLU A 81 -3.14 12.75 -9.91
CA GLU A 81 -2.04 13.35 -9.15
C GLU A 81 -0.70 12.81 -9.62
N VAL A 82 -0.62 11.52 -9.87
CA VAL A 82 0.60 10.91 -10.39
C VAL A 82 0.97 11.51 -11.75
N SER A 83 -0.02 11.75 -12.61
CA SER A 83 0.21 12.39 -13.89
C SER A 83 0.83 13.77 -13.73
N LYS A 84 0.35 14.55 -12.78
CA LYS A 84 0.89 15.89 -12.51
C LYS A 84 2.29 15.85 -11.92
N GLU A 85 2.57 14.86 -11.08
CA GLU A 85 3.86 14.77 -10.37
C GLU A 85 4.94 14.13 -11.22
N MET A 86 4.60 13.11 -11.99
CA MET A 86 5.56 12.24 -12.66
C MET A 86 5.38 12.16 -14.17
N GLY A 87 4.35 12.80 -14.70
CA GLY A 87 4.10 12.82 -16.14
C GLY A 87 3.73 11.45 -16.70
N ALA A 88 4.08 11.23 -17.97
CA ALA A 88 3.72 10.02 -18.68
C ALA A 88 4.31 8.75 -18.07
N GLU A 89 5.51 8.83 -17.49
CA GLU A 89 6.13 7.69 -16.83
C GLU A 89 5.32 7.25 -15.62
N GLY A 90 4.83 8.20 -14.83
CA GLY A 90 4.00 7.90 -13.68
C GLY A 90 2.68 7.26 -14.09
N VAL A 91 2.06 7.78 -15.14
CA VAL A 91 0.82 7.19 -15.66
C VAL A 91 1.05 5.75 -16.11
N ALA A 92 2.17 5.49 -16.79
CA ALA A 92 2.51 4.14 -17.21
C ALA A 92 2.68 3.19 -16.02
N MET A 93 3.30 3.66 -14.93
CA MET A 93 3.43 2.88 -13.71
C MET A 93 2.06 2.55 -13.11
N VAL A 94 1.18 3.55 -13.00
CA VAL A 94 -0.16 3.33 -12.45
C VAL A 94 -0.93 2.31 -13.28
N LYS A 95 -0.81 2.40 -14.60
CA LYS A 95 -1.45 1.41 -15.48
C LYS A 95 -0.86 0.02 -15.28
N ALA A 96 0.44 -0.08 -15.05
CA ALA A 96 1.08 -1.36 -14.77
C ALA A 96 0.58 -1.96 -13.44
N LEU A 97 0.37 -1.13 -12.43
CA LEU A 97 -0.19 -1.60 -11.15
C LEU A 97 -1.54 -2.28 -11.35
N ARG A 98 -2.37 -1.76 -12.26
CA ARG A 98 -3.69 -2.34 -12.54
C ARG A 98 -3.62 -3.75 -13.11
N GLN A 99 -2.51 -4.13 -13.69
CA GLN A 99 -2.35 -5.43 -14.32
C GLN A 99 -1.95 -6.51 -13.33
N THR A 100 -1.72 -6.16 -12.08
CA THR A 100 -1.31 -7.11 -11.06
C THR A 100 -1.91 -6.73 -9.71
N THR A 101 -1.67 -7.54 -8.69
CA THR A 101 -2.19 -7.34 -7.35
C THR A 101 -1.15 -6.70 -6.45
N PRO A 102 -1.57 -6.04 -5.34
CA PRO A 102 -0.66 -5.25 -4.50
C PRO A 102 0.55 -5.99 -3.95
N ASN A 103 0.46 -7.31 -3.76
CA ASN A 103 1.60 -8.08 -3.28
C ASN A 103 2.78 -8.06 -4.24
N ASN A 104 2.56 -7.63 -5.48
CA ASN A 104 3.62 -7.48 -6.49
C ASN A 104 4.08 -6.03 -6.66
N TRP A 105 3.43 -5.09 -6.00
CA TRP A 105 3.82 -3.67 -6.06
C TRP A 105 4.95 -3.43 -5.07
N ASN A 106 5.81 -2.44 -5.35
CA ASN A 106 6.80 -2.07 -4.36
C ASN A 106 6.15 -1.35 -3.17
N ARG A 107 6.93 -1.14 -2.12
CA ARG A 107 6.45 -0.56 -0.87
C ARG A 107 5.86 0.84 -1.07
N TYR A 108 6.49 1.66 -1.92
CA TYR A 108 6.03 3.01 -2.18
C TYR A 108 4.57 3.03 -2.68
N TRP A 109 4.27 2.18 -3.65
CA TRP A 109 2.93 2.19 -4.25
C TRP A 109 1.88 1.57 -3.34
N GLN A 110 2.25 0.59 -2.55
CA GLN A 110 1.31 0.05 -1.55
C GLN A 110 1.00 1.10 -0.50
N ASP A 111 2.02 1.81 0.00
CA ASP A 111 1.82 2.87 0.98
C ASP A 111 1.00 4.03 0.38
N ARG A 112 1.30 4.42 -0.86
CA ARG A 112 0.55 5.49 -1.52
C ARG A 112 -0.91 5.13 -1.71
N ALA A 113 -1.19 3.90 -2.11
CA ALA A 113 -2.57 3.45 -2.26
C ALA A 113 -3.30 3.46 -0.91
N PHE A 114 -2.63 3.02 0.16
CA PHE A 114 -3.21 3.06 1.49
C PHE A 114 -3.64 4.48 1.86
N TRP A 115 -2.73 5.45 1.76
CA TRP A 115 -3.07 6.82 2.14
C TRP A 115 -4.12 7.45 1.25
N THR A 116 -4.09 7.14 -0.04
CA THR A 116 -5.09 7.63 -0.98
C THR A 116 -6.49 7.12 -0.61
N ILE A 117 -6.61 5.84 -0.32
CA ILE A 117 -7.87 5.25 0.11
C ILE A 117 -8.29 5.82 1.46
N TRP A 118 -7.35 5.94 2.38
CA TRP A 118 -7.64 6.47 3.72
C TRP A 118 -8.24 7.87 3.65
N ALA A 119 -7.65 8.73 2.83
CA ALA A 119 -8.05 10.14 2.76
C ALA A 119 -9.25 10.39 1.85
N LYS A 120 -9.32 9.68 0.72
CA LYS A 120 -10.31 9.98 -0.33
C LYS A 120 -11.41 8.94 -0.45
N GLY A 121 -11.15 7.71 -0.03
CA GLY A 121 -12.02 6.59 -0.30
C GLY A 121 -12.71 6.01 0.93
N ASP A 122 -12.95 6.78 1.96
CA ASP A 122 -13.53 6.28 3.23
C ASP A 122 -12.67 5.17 3.80
N GLY A 123 -11.38 5.42 3.84
CA GLY A 123 -10.39 4.41 4.18
C GLY A 123 -10.56 3.78 5.53
N ALA A 124 -11.01 4.56 6.51
CA ALA A 124 -11.25 4.02 7.84
C ALA A 124 -12.24 2.85 7.80
N GLY A 125 -13.23 2.92 6.93
CA GLY A 125 -14.22 1.85 6.79
C GLY A 125 -13.66 0.56 6.23
N HIS A 126 -12.66 0.64 5.35
CA HIS A 126 -12.07 -0.55 4.74
C HIS A 126 -11.26 -1.38 5.73
N TRP A 127 -10.73 -0.76 6.78
CA TRP A 127 -9.89 -1.44 7.74
C TRP A 127 -10.49 -1.51 9.14
N ARG A 128 -11.78 -1.25 9.26
CA ARG A 128 -12.51 -1.47 10.52
C ARG A 128 -12.80 -2.96 10.70
N GLY A 129 -12.95 -3.36 11.94
CA GLY A 129 -13.30 -4.73 12.26
C GLY A 129 -12.08 -5.60 12.45
N GLY A 130 -12.29 -6.90 12.41
CA GLY A 130 -11.26 -7.85 12.78
C GLY A 130 -11.05 -7.87 14.29
N GLY A 131 -10.03 -8.58 14.74
CA GLY A 131 -9.78 -8.79 16.15
C GLY A 131 -9.18 -7.61 16.87
N ILE A 132 -8.49 -6.74 16.16
CA ILE A 132 -7.82 -5.58 16.73
C ILE A 132 -8.36 -4.31 16.09
N ASN A 133 -8.76 -3.38 16.93
CA ASN A 133 -9.25 -2.10 16.47
C ASN A 133 -8.07 -1.14 16.37
N CYS A 134 -7.78 -0.68 15.17
CA CYS A 134 -6.66 0.21 14.90
C CYS A 134 -7.03 1.69 14.92
N GLY A 135 -8.22 2.03 15.30
CA GLY A 135 -8.57 3.40 15.39
C GLY A 135 -9.76 3.83 14.63
#